data_3ef6b6998b367002acbb74f5af948057
#
_entry.id   3ef6b6998b367002acbb74f5af948057
#
_cell.length_a   1.000
_cell.length_b   1.000
_cell.length_c   1.000
_cell.angle_alpha   90.00
_cell.angle_beta   90.00
_cell.angle_gamma   90.00
#
_symmetry.space_group_name_H-M   'P 1'
#
loop_
_entity.id
_entity.type
_entity.pdbx_description
1 polymer ?
#
loop_
_entity_poly.entity_id
_entity_poly.type
_entity_poly.pdbx_seq_one_letter_code
_entity_poly.pdbx_strand_id
1 'polypeptide(L)'
;MSIPKIIPLRYLFTIFLSCLFLNLKAQESTASSQVSTFEIESPQLKTKKKIWVYLPKNYLTSTKKYPVIYMHDAQNLFDAKTSFAGEWNVDETLDSLKAQVIVIGIEHGNEKRVDELTPFPNKKHGGGKADDYLDFIVNTLKPYVDKNYRTKTNASNTVIFGSSLGGLVSYYAVLKYPEVFGKAGVFSPSFWFSDEIYTLTEKSEKIKAKIYFLYGDSESDDMVIDAQKIKKLLDHNRCYCLKLDKTVIVKGGQHGEKLWREGFAKAVLWLL
;
A
#
# COMPACT_ATOMS: atom_id res chain seq x y z
N MET A 1 75.31 9.71 -3.13
CA MET A 1 74.26 9.12 -3.97
C MET A 1 73.34 8.32 -3.05
N SER A 2 72.19 8.90 -2.62
CA SER A 2 71.28 8.27 -1.66
C SER A 2 70.19 7.50 -2.41
N ILE A 3 70.05 6.23 -2.07
CA ILE A 3 69.05 5.32 -2.64
C ILE A 3 67.66 5.66 -2.06
N PRO A 4 66.61 5.86 -2.87
CA PRO A 4 65.30 6.13 -2.33
C PRO A 4 64.72 4.88 -1.66
N LYS A 5 64.20 5.01 -0.43
CA LYS A 5 63.52 3.93 0.27
C LYS A 5 62.17 3.63 -0.40
N ILE A 6 62.07 2.47 -1.00
CA ILE A 6 60.84 1.93 -1.60
C ILE A 6 59.93 1.51 -0.45
N ILE A 7 58.76 2.14 -0.35
CA ILE A 7 57.72 1.75 0.60
C ILE A 7 57.16 0.40 0.17
N PRO A 8 57.14 -0.64 1.02
CA PRO A 8 56.67 -1.95 0.61
C PRO A 8 55.20 -1.93 0.25
N LEU A 9 54.87 -2.55 -0.89
CA LEU A 9 53.53 -2.62 -1.50
C LEU A 9 52.36 -2.99 -0.52
N ARG A 10 52.68 -3.75 0.53
CA ARG A 10 51.72 -4.13 1.59
C ARG A 10 51.16 -2.94 2.40
N TYR A 11 51.88 -1.84 2.52
CA TYR A 11 51.36 -0.63 3.20
C TYR A 11 50.49 0.20 2.29
N LEU A 12 50.67 0.19 1.00
CA LEU A 12 49.77 0.81 0.03
C LEU A 12 48.42 0.11 -0.02
N PHE A 13 48.38 -1.21 0.12
CA PHE A 13 47.13 -1.98 0.14
C PHE A 13 46.31 -1.73 1.40
N THR A 14 46.95 -1.53 2.55
CA THR A 14 46.26 -1.24 3.82
C THR A 14 45.67 0.18 3.85
N ILE A 15 46.33 1.16 3.24
CA ILE A 15 45.85 2.53 3.11
C ILE A 15 44.67 2.59 2.13
N PHE A 16 44.68 1.82 1.03
CA PHE A 16 43.59 1.77 0.07
C PHE A 16 42.35 1.09 0.65
N LEU A 17 42.51 0.07 1.51
CA LEU A 17 41.40 -0.61 2.16
C LEU A 17 40.75 0.24 3.25
N SER A 18 41.50 1.09 3.97
CA SER A 18 40.96 1.98 5.00
C SER A 18 40.17 3.17 4.41
N CYS A 19 40.43 3.58 3.17
CA CYS A 19 39.65 4.64 2.51
C CYS A 19 38.31 4.16 1.95
N LEU A 20 38.13 2.82 1.77
CA LEU A 20 36.84 2.28 1.28
C LEU A 20 35.73 2.20 2.38
N PHE A 21 36.10 2.33 3.65
CA PHE A 21 35.13 2.23 4.75
C PHE A 21 34.47 3.56 5.18
N LEU A 22 34.79 4.68 4.54
CA LEU A 22 34.43 6.02 5.03
C LEU A 22 33.16 6.63 4.43
N ASN A 23 32.35 5.91 3.64
CA ASN A 23 31.14 6.52 3.05
C ASN A 23 29.86 5.70 3.10
N LEU A 24 29.70 4.79 4.05
CA LEU A 24 28.38 4.28 4.38
C LEU A 24 27.68 5.32 5.29
N LYS A 25 27.26 6.45 4.75
CA LYS A 25 26.22 7.25 5.42
C LYS A 25 24.99 6.35 5.49
N ALA A 26 24.61 5.94 6.69
CA ALA A 26 23.31 5.33 6.89
C ALA A 26 22.27 6.33 6.35
N GLN A 27 21.41 5.87 5.44
CA GLN A 27 20.32 6.71 4.93
C GLN A 27 19.50 7.18 6.13
N GLU A 28 19.35 8.49 6.29
CA GLU A 28 18.47 9.05 7.32
C GLU A 28 17.01 8.74 7.00
N SER A 29 16.19 8.58 8.03
CA SER A 29 14.75 8.39 7.85
C SER A 29 14.13 9.65 7.26
N THR A 30 13.25 9.48 6.27
CA THR A 30 12.46 10.54 5.66
C THR A 30 11.08 10.68 6.31
N ALA A 31 10.65 9.71 7.11
CA ALA A 31 9.36 9.71 7.78
C ALA A 31 9.15 10.96 8.63
N SER A 32 8.02 11.64 8.45
CA SER A 32 7.67 12.84 9.20
C SER A 32 7.41 12.53 10.69
N SER A 33 7.44 13.55 11.54
CA SER A 33 7.15 13.42 12.98
C SER A 33 5.71 12.99 13.30
N GLN A 34 4.82 12.98 12.31
CA GLN A 34 3.45 12.48 12.39
C GLN A 34 3.36 10.97 12.26
N VAL A 35 4.45 10.32 11.86
CA VAL A 35 4.51 8.86 11.66
C VAL A 35 5.10 8.19 12.90
N SER A 36 4.44 7.13 13.35
CA SER A 36 4.90 6.26 14.42
C SER A 36 4.66 4.80 14.08
N THR A 37 5.26 3.88 14.82
CA THR A 37 5.08 2.45 14.58
C THR A 37 4.76 1.71 15.88
N PHE A 38 4.02 0.60 15.76
CA PHE A 38 3.83 -0.37 16.84
C PHE A 38 3.75 -1.79 16.27
N GLU A 39 3.92 -2.77 17.13
CA GLU A 39 3.69 -4.18 16.78
C GLU A 39 2.39 -4.68 17.39
N ILE A 40 1.69 -5.55 16.66
CA ILE A 40 0.46 -6.21 17.11
C ILE A 40 0.52 -7.70 16.79
N GLU A 41 0.04 -8.54 17.71
CA GLU A 41 -0.14 -9.96 17.46
C GLU A 41 -1.21 -10.17 16.39
N SER A 42 -0.94 -11.04 15.45
CA SER A 42 -1.88 -11.50 14.43
C SER A 42 -2.13 -13.00 14.60
N PRO A 43 -3.15 -13.39 15.37
CA PRO A 43 -3.50 -14.79 15.56
C PRO A 43 -3.84 -15.49 14.24
N GLN A 44 -4.48 -14.80 13.32
CA GLN A 44 -4.89 -15.29 12.01
C GLN A 44 -3.68 -15.67 11.14
N LEU A 45 -2.61 -14.89 11.21
CA LEU A 45 -1.37 -15.10 10.45
C LEU A 45 -0.30 -15.83 11.27
N LYS A 46 -0.57 -16.09 12.56
CA LYS A 46 0.37 -16.73 13.51
C LYS A 46 1.73 -16.01 13.57
N THR A 47 1.70 -14.68 13.60
CA THR A 47 2.88 -13.82 13.62
C THR A 47 2.57 -12.46 14.24
N LYS A 48 3.59 -11.67 14.51
CA LYS A 48 3.44 -10.23 14.78
C LYS A 48 3.46 -9.46 13.46
N LYS A 49 2.69 -8.39 13.43
CA LYS A 49 2.71 -7.41 12.34
C LYS A 49 3.18 -6.07 12.85
N LYS A 50 4.12 -5.46 12.15
CA LYS A 50 4.50 -4.07 12.37
C LYS A 50 3.54 -3.16 11.63
N ILE A 51 3.01 -2.20 12.34
CA ILE A 51 2.01 -1.25 11.87
C ILE A 51 2.61 0.16 11.94
N TRP A 52 2.43 0.91 10.87
CA TRP A 52 2.77 2.32 10.77
C TRP A 52 1.51 3.14 10.93
N VAL A 53 1.61 4.25 11.64
CA VAL A 53 0.48 5.15 11.90
C VAL A 53 0.88 6.56 11.55
N TYR A 54 0.20 7.15 10.58
CA TYR A 54 0.23 8.57 10.33
C TYR A 54 -0.99 9.25 10.99
N LEU A 55 -0.75 10.29 11.74
CA LEU A 55 -1.78 11.14 12.35
C LEU A 55 -1.72 12.55 11.74
N PRO A 56 -2.86 13.19 11.41
CA PRO A 56 -2.83 14.54 10.84
C PRO A 56 -2.25 15.55 11.85
N LYS A 57 -1.56 16.58 11.36
CA LYS A 57 -0.81 17.58 12.17
C LYS A 57 -1.60 18.15 13.35
N ASN A 58 -2.89 18.33 13.20
CA ASN A 58 -3.76 18.86 14.26
C ASN A 58 -4.39 17.77 15.15
N TYR A 59 -3.95 16.50 15.03
CA TYR A 59 -4.55 15.41 15.79
C TYR A 59 -4.51 15.66 17.30
N LEU A 60 -3.37 16.07 17.87
CA LEU A 60 -3.22 16.26 19.32
C LEU A 60 -4.02 17.46 19.86
N THR A 61 -4.28 18.47 19.04
CA THR A 61 -5.01 19.69 19.43
C THR A 61 -6.49 19.67 19.09
N SER A 62 -6.98 18.57 18.47
CA SER A 62 -8.36 18.41 18.02
C SER A 62 -9.05 17.27 18.77
N THR A 63 -10.35 17.40 19.00
CA THR A 63 -11.22 16.32 19.52
C THR A 63 -12.00 15.60 18.41
N LYS A 64 -11.78 15.96 17.14
CA LYS A 64 -12.48 15.39 15.98
C LYS A 64 -12.17 13.91 15.81
N LYS A 65 -13.11 13.19 15.19
CA LYS A 65 -12.91 11.84 14.65
C LYS A 65 -12.55 11.91 13.17
N TYR A 66 -11.68 11.02 12.73
CA TYR A 66 -11.11 11.03 11.38
C TYR A 66 -11.49 9.77 10.61
N PRO A 67 -11.68 9.85 9.27
CA PRO A 67 -11.68 8.67 8.42
C PRO A 67 -10.32 7.96 8.50
N VAL A 68 -10.31 6.66 8.17
CA VAL A 68 -9.10 5.83 8.23
C VAL A 68 -8.82 5.21 6.87
N ILE A 69 -7.57 5.26 6.44
CA ILE A 69 -7.05 4.52 5.29
C ILE A 69 -6.15 3.40 5.79
N TYR A 70 -6.50 2.15 5.51
CA TYR A 70 -5.63 0.98 5.72
C TYR A 70 -4.84 0.76 4.44
N MET A 71 -3.51 0.82 4.51
CA MET A 71 -2.61 0.68 3.35
C MET A 71 -1.71 -0.54 3.51
N HIS A 72 -1.54 -1.28 2.43
CA HIS A 72 -0.63 -2.42 2.36
C HIS A 72 0.80 -1.98 2.07
N ASP A 73 1.76 -2.90 2.26
CA ASP A 73 3.18 -2.70 1.93
C ASP A 73 3.81 -1.47 2.62
N ALA A 74 3.55 -1.32 3.92
CA ALA A 74 3.85 -0.10 4.69
C ALA A 74 5.33 0.29 4.71
N GLN A 75 6.25 -0.64 4.48
CA GLN A 75 7.67 -0.34 4.37
C GLN A 75 8.02 0.59 3.20
N ASN A 76 7.11 0.74 2.21
CA ASN A 76 7.30 1.61 1.04
C ASN A 76 6.56 2.97 1.16
N LEU A 77 5.80 3.21 2.23
CA LEU A 77 4.85 4.32 2.27
C LEU A 77 5.44 5.63 2.82
N PHE A 78 6.25 5.55 3.89
CA PHE A 78 6.57 6.68 4.77
C PHE A 78 8.06 6.94 4.96
N ASP A 79 8.94 6.05 4.50
CA ASP A 79 10.37 6.16 4.77
C ASP A 79 11.19 5.56 3.64
N ALA A 80 11.99 6.39 2.99
CA ALA A 80 12.92 5.96 1.95
C ALA A 80 13.93 4.92 2.47
N LYS A 81 14.24 4.93 3.77
CA LYS A 81 15.17 3.97 4.39
C LYS A 81 14.63 2.54 4.40
N THR A 82 13.31 2.36 4.47
CA THR A 82 12.67 1.04 4.51
C THR A 82 12.11 0.61 3.17
N SER A 83 11.98 1.55 2.23
CA SER A 83 11.37 1.28 0.93
C SER A 83 12.28 0.45 0.04
N PHE A 84 11.71 -0.52 -0.69
CA PHE A 84 12.45 -1.42 -1.59
C PHE A 84 12.73 -0.78 -2.97
N ALA A 85 11.74 -0.12 -3.56
CA ALA A 85 11.83 0.42 -4.93
C ALA A 85 11.47 1.91 -5.01
N GLY A 86 11.56 2.60 -3.89
CA GLY A 86 11.24 4.02 -3.75
C GLY A 86 10.04 4.25 -2.85
N GLU A 87 10.05 5.36 -2.17
CA GLU A 87 9.03 5.75 -1.23
C GLU A 87 7.80 6.34 -1.94
N TRP A 88 6.61 6.11 -1.38
CA TRP A 88 5.37 6.72 -1.86
C TRP A 88 5.16 8.16 -1.39
N ASN A 89 5.90 8.61 -0.38
CA ASN A 89 5.75 9.94 0.22
C ASN A 89 4.30 10.20 0.69
N VAL A 90 3.74 9.25 1.41
CA VAL A 90 2.34 9.31 1.85
C VAL A 90 2.13 10.43 2.86
N ASP A 91 2.99 10.55 3.86
CA ASP A 91 2.90 11.56 4.91
C ASP A 91 3.18 12.98 4.37
N GLU A 92 4.19 13.17 3.52
CA GLU A 92 4.45 14.47 2.89
C GLU A 92 3.28 14.91 2.02
N THR A 93 2.70 13.96 1.27
CA THR A 93 1.52 14.23 0.44
C THR A 93 0.33 14.65 1.30
N LEU A 94 0.03 13.92 2.38
CA LEU A 94 -1.07 14.22 3.27
C LEU A 94 -0.86 15.52 4.03
N ASP A 95 0.37 15.81 4.43
CA ASP A 95 0.77 17.06 5.07
C ASP A 95 0.58 18.25 4.13
N SER A 96 1.00 18.12 2.87
CA SER A 96 0.82 19.12 1.83
C SER A 96 -0.66 19.42 1.55
N LEU A 97 -1.48 18.37 1.50
CA LEU A 97 -2.93 18.46 1.32
C LEU A 97 -3.66 18.95 2.59
N LYS A 98 -2.98 19.03 3.73
CA LYS A 98 -3.60 19.25 5.06
C LYS A 98 -4.75 18.26 5.32
N ALA A 99 -4.55 17.02 4.88
CA ALA A 99 -5.58 15.99 4.89
C ALA A 99 -5.99 15.62 6.32
N GLN A 100 -7.30 15.53 6.54
CA GLN A 100 -7.88 15.21 7.84
C GLN A 100 -8.21 13.71 7.89
N VAL A 101 -7.17 12.86 7.92
CA VAL A 101 -7.26 11.40 7.81
C VAL A 101 -6.18 10.74 8.67
N ILE A 102 -6.47 9.56 9.20
CA ILE A 102 -5.49 8.66 9.81
C ILE A 102 -5.10 7.63 8.76
N VAL A 103 -3.81 7.32 8.63
CA VAL A 103 -3.36 6.19 7.81
C VAL A 103 -2.77 5.11 8.71
N ILE A 104 -3.19 3.88 8.45
CA ILE A 104 -2.70 2.66 9.09
C ILE A 104 -2.00 1.84 8.02
N GLY A 105 -0.69 1.90 8.01
CA GLY A 105 0.15 1.12 7.10
C GLY A 105 0.47 -0.25 7.71
N ILE A 106 0.33 -1.32 6.94
CA ILE A 106 0.56 -2.69 7.36
C ILE A 106 1.76 -3.23 6.60
N GLU A 107 2.85 -3.58 7.29
CA GLU A 107 3.99 -4.22 6.62
C GLU A 107 3.59 -5.60 6.10
N HIS A 108 4.01 -5.92 4.88
CA HIS A 108 3.83 -7.27 4.34
C HIS A 108 4.76 -8.28 5.02
N GLY A 109 4.43 -9.55 4.94
CA GLY A 109 5.18 -10.64 5.57
C GLY A 109 6.40 -11.11 4.79
N ASN A 110 7.07 -10.24 4.02
CA ASN A 110 8.21 -10.57 3.15
C ASN A 110 7.88 -11.74 2.21
N GLU A 111 8.44 -12.92 2.40
CA GLU A 111 8.18 -14.12 1.60
C GLU A 111 6.70 -14.54 1.62
N LYS A 112 5.95 -14.17 2.65
CA LYS A 112 4.50 -14.43 2.76
C LYS A 112 3.63 -13.38 2.06
N ARG A 113 4.23 -12.34 1.45
CA ARG A 113 3.47 -11.27 0.80
C ARG A 113 2.49 -11.80 -0.26
N VAL A 114 2.91 -12.77 -1.06
CA VAL A 114 2.04 -13.38 -2.06
C VAL A 114 0.87 -14.11 -1.39
N ASP A 115 1.12 -14.89 -0.33
CA ASP A 115 0.07 -15.55 0.46
C ASP A 115 -0.94 -14.53 1.01
N GLU A 116 -0.44 -13.48 1.66
CA GLU A 116 -1.25 -12.48 2.35
C GLU A 116 -2.09 -11.59 1.42
N LEU A 117 -1.58 -11.28 0.23
CA LEU A 117 -2.21 -10.28 -0.66
C LEU A 117 -2.95 -10.88 -1.86
N THR A 118 -3.12 -12.20 -1.93
CA THR A 118 -3.85 -12.85 -3.02
C THR A 118 -5.04 -13.66 -2.48
N PRO A 119 -6.26 -13.42 -3.00
CA PRO A 119 -7.46 -14.13 -2.53
C PRO A 119 -7.57 -15.57 -3.04
N PHE A 120 -6.95 -15.87 -4.18
CA PHE A 120 -7.03 -17.17 -4.83
C PHE A 120 -5.61 -17.67 -5.11
N PRO A 121 -5.36 -19.00 -5.02
CA PRO A 121 -4.06 -19.55 -5.31
C PRO A 121 -3.75 -19.52 -6.82
N ASN A 122 -2.49 -19.24 -7.17
CA ASN A 122 -1.99 -19.37 -8.52
C ASN A 122 -1.10 -20.61 -8.63
N LYS A 123 -1.27 -21.40 -9.70
CA LYS A 123 -0.51 -22.65 -9.90
C LYS A 123 1.02 -22.45 -9.93
N LYS A 124 1.47 -21.30 -10.43
CA LYS A 124 2.90 -20.99 -10.58
C LYS A 124 3.45 -20.21 -9.38
N HIS A 125 2.63 -19.34 -8.78
CA HIS A 125 3.09 -18.37 -7.80
C HIS A 125 2.60 -18.66 -6.36
N GLY A 126 1.78 -19.69 -6.15
CA GLY A 126 1.19 -19.99 -4.84
C GLY A 126 0.15 -18.96 -4.41
N GLY A 127 0.17 -18.56 -3.15
CA GLY A 127 -0.76 -17.57 -2.61
C GLY A 127 -2.10 -18.12 -2.15
N GLY A 128 -3.12 -17.27 -2.07
CA GLY A 128 -4.50 -17.68 -1.78
C GLY A 128 -4.89 -17.62 -0.30
N LYS A 129 -4.20 -16.82 0.54
CA LYS A 129 -4.49 -16.69 1.98
C LYS A 129 -4.92 -15.27 2.38
N ALA A 130 -5.38 -14.46 1.42
CA ALA A 130 -5.86 -13.11 1.73
C ALA A 130 -7.03 -13.10 2.72
N ASP A 131 -7.75 -14.21 2.85
CA ASP A 131 -8.82 -14.34 3.83
C ASP A 131 -8.30 -14.22 5.27
N ASP A 132 -7.20 -14.90 5.61
CA ASP A 132 -6.57 -14.82 6.92
C ASP A 132 -6.02 -13.41 7.17
N TYR A 133 -5.45 -12.77 6.13
CA TYR A 133 -4.93 -11.41 6.20
C TYR A 133 -6.04 -10.36 6.39
N LEU A 134 -7.13 -10.47 5.65
CA LEU A 134 -8.27 -9.56 5.81
C LEU A 134 -8.99 -9.80 7.14
N ASP A 135 -9.09 -11.04 7.59
CA ASP A 135 -9.63 -11.36 8.92
C ASP A 135 -8.79 -10.72 10.03
N PHE A 136 -7.45 -10.72 9.91
CA PHE A 136 -6.58 -9.97 10.81
C PHE A 136 -6.92 -8.47 10.80
N ILE A 137 -7.07 -7.87 9.62
CA ILE A 137 -7.39 -6.43 9.53
C ILE A 137 -8.75 -6.14 10.17
N VAL A 138 -9.76 -6.93 9.85
CA VAL A 138 -11.16 -6.70 10.26
C VAL A 138 -11.38 -6.99 11.75
N ASN A 139 -10.87 -8.12 12.23
CA ASN A 139 -11.21 -8.65 13.55
C ASN A 139 -10.14 -8.43 14.63
N THR A 140 -8.92 -8.00 14.23
CA THR A 140 -7.84 -7.69 15.20
C THR A 140 -7.36 -6.26 15.09
N LEU A 141 -6.88 -5.84 13.91
CA LEU A 141 -6.24 -4.53 13.75
C LEU A 141 -7.26 -3.38 13.83
N LYS A 142 -8.36 -3.46 13.09
CA LYS A 142 -9.37 -2.37 13.07
C LYS A 142 -9.99 -2.14 14.46
N PRO A 143 -10.41 -3.15 15.22
CA PRO A 143 -10.88 -2.94 16.59
C PRO A 143 -9.84 -2.30 17.51
N TYR A 144 -8.57 -2.68 17.37
CA TYR A 144 -7.48 -2.05 18.11
C TYR A 144 -7.33 -0.56 17.72
N VAL A 145 -7.34 -0.24 16.44
CA VAL A 145 -7.24 1.13 15.93
C VAL A 145 -8.42 1.97 16.40
N ASP A 146 -9.63 1.46 16.28
CA ASP A 146 -10.86 2.19 16.69
C ASP A 146 -10.93 2.46 18.20
N LYS A 147 -10.32 1.59 19.01
CA LYS A 147 -10.22 1.76 20.46
C LYS A 147 -9.16 2.80 20.86
N ASN A 148 -8.04 2.86 20.15
CA ASN A 148 -6.88 3.66 20.55
C ASN A 148 -6.78 5.02 19.84
N TYR A 149 -7.50 5.21 18.72
CA TYR A 149 -7.47 6.44 17.93
C TYR A 149 -8.89 7.00 17.73
N ARG A 150 -8.99 8.30 17.47
CA ARG A 150 -10.27 8.97 17.20
C ARG A 150 -10.72 8.74 15.78
N THR A 151 -11.26 7.57 15.51
CA THR A 151 -11.71 7.12 14.20
C THR A 151 -13.21 7.34 13.98
N LYS A 152 -13.59 7.51 12.71
CA LYS A 152 -14.96 7.31 12.23
C LYS A 152 -15.06 5.85 11.78
N THR A 153 -15.75 5.01 12.54
CA THR A 153 -15.69 3.55 12.46
C THR A 153 -16.51 2.90 11.35
N ASN A 154 -17.42 3.65 10.73
CA ASN A 154 -18.34 3.14 9.72
C ASN A 154 -17.67 2.96 8.35
N ALA A 155 -18.22 2.07 7.52
CA ALA A 155 -17.65 1.70 6.21
C ALA A 155 -17.40 2.90 5.29
N SER A 156 -18.31 3.89 5.26
CA SER A 156 -18.16 5.09 4.41
C SER A 156 -16.97 5.98 4.79
N ASN A 157 -16.36 5.76 5.95
CA ASN A 157 -15.15 6.44 6.43
C ASN A 157 -13.93 5.50 6.56
N THR A 158 -14.05 4.26 6.09
CA THR A 158 -12.98 3.27 6.10
C THR A 158 -12.57 2.97 4.67
N VAL A 159 -11.32 3.26 4.35
CA VAL A 159 -10.70 3.05 3.04
C VAL A 159 -9.68 1.94 3.16
N ILE A 160 -9.61 1.02 2.19
CA ILE A 160 -8.52 0.09 2.00
C ILE A 160 -7.75 0.46 0.74
N PHE A 161 -6.41 0.38 0.76
CA PHE A 161 -5.63 0.97 -0.31
C PHE A 161 -4.32 0.20 -0.56
N GLY A 162 -3.98 0.00 -1.82
CA GLY A 162 -2.69 -0.58 -2.20
C GLY A 162 -2.46 -0.64 -3.70
N SER A 163 -1.29 -1.14 -4.06
CA SER A 163 -0.86 -1.32 -5.45
C SER A 163 -0.49 -2.76 -5.75
N SER A 164 -0.50 -3.12 -7.01
CA SER A 164 -0.10 -4.46 -7.47
C SER A 164 -0.94 -5.56 -6.76
N LEU A 165 -0.32 -6.51 -6.05
CA LEU A 165 -1.05 -7.46 -5.19
C LEU A 165 -1.83 -6.75 -4.07
N GLY A 166 -1.30 -5.64 -3.52
CA GLY A 166 -2.02 -4.78 -2.57
C GLY A 166 -3.27 -4.13 -3.20
N GLY A 167 -3.24 -3.79 -4.48
CA GLY A 167 -4.40 -3.35 -5.24
C GLY A 167 -5.43 -4.47 -5.42
N LEU A 168 -4.97 -5.68 -5.74
CA LEU A 168 -5.81 -6.87 -5.85
C LEU A 168 -6.57 -7.17 -4.55
N VAL A 169 -5.85 -7.24 -3.41
CA VAL A 169 -6.49 -7.51 -2.11
C VAL A 169 -7.39 -6.35 -1.66
N SER A 170 -7.06 -5.09 -2.00
CA SER A 170 -7.93 -3.93 -1.71
C SER A 170 -9.25 -4.02 -2.45
N TYR A 171 -9.21 -4.44 -3.73
CA TYR A 171 -10.41 -4.70 -4.50
C TYR A 171 -11.22 -5.87 -3.93
N TYR A 172 -10.55 -6.97 -3.61
CA TYR A 172 -11.19 -8.13 -2.99
C TYR A 172 -11.86 -7.78 -1.65
N ALA A 173 -11.21 -6.96 -0.83
CA ALA A 173 -11.72 -6.56 0.49
C ALA A 173 -13.08 -5.85 0.43
N VAL A 174 -13.30 -4.97 -0.55
CA VAL A 174 -14.58 -4.27 -0.70
C VAL A 174 -15.69 -5.17 -1.23
N LEU A 175 -15.35 -6.27 -1.88
CA LEU A 175 -16.32 -7.30 -2.28
C LEU A 175 -16.68 -8.22 -1.11
N LYS A 176 -15.70 -8.58 -0.28
CA LYS A 176 -15.85 -9.54 0.80
C LYS A 176 -16.39 -8.93 2.11
N TYR A 177 -15.97 -7.70 2.43
CA TYR A 177 -16.32 -6.98 3.67
C TYR A 177 -16.92 -5.60 3.36
N PRO A 178 -18.02 -5.51 2.58
CA PRO A 178 -18.62 -4.22 2.21
C PRO A 178 -19.17 -3.42 3.41
N GLU A 179 -19.46 -4.08 4.54
CA GLU A 179 -19.86 -3.48 5.80
C GLU A 179 -18.71 -2.84 6.57
N VAL A 180 -17.46 -3.18 6.21
CA VAL A 180 -16.23 -2.65 6.83
C VAL A 180 -15.57 -1.62 5.92
N PHE A 181 -15.39 -1.95 4.64
CA PHE A 181 -14.69 -1.13 3.66
C PHE A 181 -15.67 -0.54 2.64
N GLY A 182 -16.09 0.68 2.86
CA GLY A 182 -16.96 1.39 1.91
C GLY A 182 -16.20 2.07 0.77
N LYS A 183 -14.85 2.06 0.81
CA LYS A 183 -14.00 2.73 -0.18
C LYS A 183 -12.71 1.95 -0.43
N ALA A 184 -12.20 2.02 -1.67
CA ALA A 184 -10.90 1.45 -2.02
C ALA A 184 -10.09 2.34 -2.96
N GLY A 185 -8.77 2.37 -2.74
CA GLY A 185 -7.77 2.82 -3.71
C GLY A 185 -7.07 1.60 -4.29
N VAL A 186 -7.19 1.40 -5.60
CA VAL A 186 -6.78 0.19 -6.30
C VAL A 186 -5.84 0.59 -7.42
N PHE A 187 -4.53 0.52 -7.15
CA PHE A 187 -3.51 0.96 -8.08
C PHE A 187 -2.85 -0.23 -8.77
N SER A 188 -2.79 -0.21 -10.09
CA SER A 188 -2.15 -1.24 -10.91
C SER A 188 -2.42 -2.66 -10.40
N PRO A 189 -3.69 -3.04 -10.13
CA PRO A 189 -4.00 -4.29 -9.44
C PRO A 189 -3.58 -5.51 -10.26
N SER A 190 -3.00 -6.50 -9.60
CA SER A 190 -2.56 -7.76 -10.22
C SER A 190 -3.74 -8.69 -10.54
N PHE A 191 -4.70 -8.25 -11.34
CA PHE A 191 -5.88 -9.05 -11.72
C PHE A 191 -5.51 -10.29 -12.54
N TRP A 192 -4.37 -10.24 -13.26
CA TRP A 192 -3.79 -11.37 -13.97
C TRP A 192 -3.45 -12.57 -13.08
N PHE A 193 -3.36 -12.35 -11.77
CA PHE A 193 -2.95 -13.40 -10.82
C PHE A 193 -3.92 -14.57 -10.78
N SER A 194 -5.23 -14.30 -10.92
CA SER A 194 -6.27 -15.33 -10.96
C SER A 194 -7.56 -14.81 -11.59
N ASP A 195 -8.12 -15.58 -12.53
CA ASP A 195 -9.40 -15.27 -13.18
C ASP A 195 -10.61 -15.33 -12.24
N GLU A 196 -10.47 -15.96 -11.06
CA GLU A 196 -11.52 -16.04 -10.06
C GLU A 196 -11.97 -14.66 -9.55
N ILE A 197 -11.10 -13.62 -9.63
CA ILE A 197 -11.47 -12.27 -9.26
C ILE A 197 -12.57 -11.69 -10.16
N TYR A 198 -12.55 -12.01 -11.46
CA TYR A 198 -13.57 -11.59 -12.41
C TYR A 198 -14.89 -12.34 -12.16
N THR A 199 -14.81 -13.65 -11.93
CA THR A 199 -15.96 -14.49 -11.58
C THR A 199 -16.62 -14.02 -10.29
N LEU A 200 -15.81 -13.67 -9.28
CA LEU A 200 -16.31 -13.11 -8.03
C LEU A 200 -17.01 -11.76 -8.26
N THR A 201 -16.41 -10.88 -9.07
CA THR A 201 -17.00 -9.58 -9.41
C THR A 201 -18.34 -9.76 -10.11
N GLU A 202 -18.43 -10.67 -11.08
CA GLU A 202 -19.66 -10.96 -11.83
C GLU A 202 -20.79 -11.47 -10.94
N LYS A 203 -20.46 -12.34 -9.96
CA LYS A 203 -21.42 -12.91 -9.01
C LYS A 203 -21.76 -11.98 -7.85
N SER A 204 -21.00 -10.90 -7.64
CA SER A 204 -21.24 -9.97 -6.56
C SER A 204 -22.53 -9.19 -6.82
N GLU A 205 -23.44 -9.26 -5.89
CA GLU A 205 -24.59 -8.38 -5.87
C GLU A 205 -24.14 -6.91 -5.73
N LYS A 206 -24.99 -5.95 -5.88
CA LYS A 206 -24.77 -4.49 -5.86
C LYS A 206 -23.52 -4.00 -5.11
N ILE A 207 -22.43 -3.80 -5.84
CA ILE A 207 -21.17 -3.27 -5.28
C ILE A 207 -21.39 -1.77 -4.95
N LYS A 208 -21.41 -1.44 -3.65
CA LYS A 208 -21.69 -0.09 -3.13
C LYS A 208 -20.41 0.69 -2.80
N ALA A 209 -19.25 0.05 -2.82
CA ALA A 209 -18.00 0.70 -2.48
C ALA A 209 -17.60 1.77 -3.48
N LYS A 210 -17.04 2.88 -3.00
CA LYS A 210 -16.42 3.93 -3.81
C LYS A 210 -14.99 3.51 -4.15
N ILE A 211 -14.66 3.28 -5.42
CA ILE A 211 -13.38 2.70 -5.83
C ILE A 211 -12.64 3.63 -6.79
N TYR A 212 -11.41 3.98 -6.46
CA TYR A 212 -10.51 4.71 -7.34
C TYR A 212 -9.48 3.76 -7.94
N PHE A 213 -9.53 3.59 -9.26
CA PHE A 213 -8.56 2.80 -10.00
C PHE A 213 -7.51 3.72 -10.64
N LEU A 214 -6.25 3.31 -10.55
CA LEU A 214 -5.12 3.91 -11.27
C LEU A 214 -4.38 2.82 -12.02
N TYR A 215 -4.08 3.07 -13.29
CA TYR A 215 -3.30 2.20 -14.16
C TYR A 215 -2.32 3.04 -14.98
N GLY A 216 -1.18 2.46 -15.36
CA GLY A 216 -0.34 2.98 -16.43
C GLY A 216 -0.61 2.21 -17.73
N ASP A 217 -0.58 2.88 -18.87
CA ASP A 217 -0.76 2.21 -20.17
C ASP A 217 0.52 1.53 -20.70
N SER A 218 1.63 1.67 -19.96
CA SER A 218 2.94 1.08 -20.31
C SER A 218 3.43 0.10 -19.20
N GLU A 219 2.51 -0.46 -18.41
CA GLU A 219 2.82 -1.44 -17.36
C GLU A 219 2.97 -2.86 -17.94
N SER A 220 2.02 -3.29 -18.74
CA SER A 220 1.99 -4.54 -19.50
C SER A 220 0.93 -4.47 -20.60
N ASP A 221 1.00 -5.38 -21.56
CA ASP A 221 0.02 -5.46 -22.66
C ASP A 221 -1.42 -5.73 -22.16
N ASP A 222 -1.55 -6.45 -21.05
CA ASP A 222 -2.85 -6.85 -20.49
C ASP A 222 -3.46 -5.84 -19.50
N MET A 223 -2.68 -4.91 -18.96
CA MET A 223 -3.13 -4.01 -17.88
C MET A 223 -4.37 -3.19 -18.24
N VAL A 224 -4.39 -2.60 -19.44
CA VAL A 224 -5.55 -1.82 -19.93
C VAL A 224 -6.74 -2.73 -20.23
N ILE A 225 -6.47 -3.95 -20.72
CA ILE A 225 -7.51 -4.97 -21.00
C ILE A 225 -8.18 -5.38 -19.70
N ASP A 226 -7.40 -5.67 -18.66
CA ASP A 226 -7.89 -6.01 -17.31
C ASP A 226 -8.70 -4.86 -16.70
N ALA A 227 -8.24 -3.63 -16.86
CA ALA A 227 -8.95 -2.44 -16.42
C ALA A 227 -10.33 -2.33 -17.09
N GLN A 228 -10.41 -2.54 -18.41
CA GLN A 228 -11.65 -2.50 -19.18
C GLN A 228 -12.59 -3.66 -18.79
N LYS A 229 -12.05 -4.86 -18.58
CA LYS A 229 -12.82 -6.04 -18.15
C LYS A 229 -13.50 -5.82 -16.81
N ILE A 230 -12.75 -5.37 -15.80
CA ILE A 230 -13.31 -5.04 -14.47
C ILE A 230 -14.33 -3.90 -14.58
N LYS A 231 -14.02 -2.85 -15.34
CA LYS A 231 -14.98 -1.73 -15.53
C LYS A 231 -16.31 -2.20 -16.09
N LYS A 232 -16.28 -3.06 -17.09
CA LYS A 232 -17.50 -3.62 -17.70
C LYS A 232 -18.32 -4.45 -16.70
N LEU A 233 -17.66 -5.27 -15.87
CA LEU A 233 -18.34 -6.06 -14.83
C LEU A 233 -18.94 -5.16 -13.75
N LEU A 234 -18.21 -4.11 -13.33
CA LEU A 234 -18.72 -3.15 -12.37
C LEU A 234 -19.92 -2.37 -12.89
N ASP A 235 -19.90 -1.96 -14.15
CA ASP A 235 -21.04 -1.26 -14.77
C ASP A 235 -22.30 -2.14 -14.83
N HIS A 236 -22.13 -3.45 -15.00
CA HIS A 236 -23.25 -4.41 -14.98
C HIS A 236 -23.84 -4.57 -13.56
N ASN A 237 -23.01 -4.60 -12.54
CA ASN A 237 -23.39 -4.92 -11.16
C ASN A 237 -23.72 -3.68 -10.30
N ARG A 238 -23.79 -2.50 -10.90
CA ARG A 238 -24.04 -1.24 -10.17
C ARG A 238 -25.36 -0.57 -10.60
N CYS A 239 -25.92 0.18 -9.66
CA CYS A 239 -27.00 1.11 -10.01
C CYS A 239 -26.41 2.28 -10.83
N TYR A 240 -26.95 2.53 -12.02
CA TYR A 240 -26.56 3.65 -12.89
C TYR A 240 -26.67 5.04 -12.24
N CYS A 241 -27.36 5.15 -11.12
CA CYS A 241 -27.60 6.42 -10.42
C CYS A 241 -26.38 6.92 -9.59
N LEU A 242 -25.34 6.08 -9.37
CA LEU A 242 -24.21 6.41 -8.50
C LEU A 242 -22.90 6.17 -9.23
N LYS A 243 -22.16 7.24 -9.55
CA LYS A 243 -20.76 7.14 -10.02
C LYS A 243 -19.85 6.80 -8.83
N LEU A 244 -19.77 5.53 -8.47
CA LEU A 244 -19.00 5.04 -7.34
C LEU A 244 -17.59 4.58 -7.71
N ASP A 245 -17.21 4.62 -8.99
CA ASP A 245 -15.85 4.32 -9.43
C ASP A 245 -15.27 5.43 -10.29
N LYS A 246 -13.96 5.56 -10.20
CA LYS A 246 -13.16 6.43 -11.05
C LYS A 246 -11.96 5.64 -11.56
N THR A 247 -11.82 5.53 -12.86
CA THR A 247 -10.69 4.90 -13.52
C THR A 247 -9.81 5.97 -14.15
N VAL A 248 -8.53 5.94 -13.84
CA VAL A 248 -7.49 6.82 -14.40
C VAL A 248 -6.43 5.96 -15.06
N ILE A 249 -6.18 6.18 -16.34
CA ILE A 249 -5.09 5.56 -17.10
C ILE A 249 -4.07 6.63 -17.39
N VAL A 250 -2.84 6.45 -16.89
CA VAL A 250 -1.74 7.41 -17.05
C VAL A 250 -0.92 7.04 -18.27
N LYS A 251 -0.85 7.95 -19.23
CA LYS A 251 -0.08 7.75 -20.47
C LYS A 251 1.42 7.65 -20.14
N GLY A 252 2.08 6.59 -20.64
CA GLY A 252 3.47 6.28 -20.36
C GLY A 252 3.73 5.82 -18.92
N GLY A 253 2.69 5.62 -18.12
CA GLY A 253 2.81 5.11 -16.75
C GLY A 253 3.32 3.69 -16.74
N GLN A 254 4.34 3.41 -15.93
CA GLN A 254 4.96 2.11 -15.73
C GLN A 254 4.62 1.58 -14.33
N HIS A 255 4.60 0.25 -14.17
CA HIS A 255 4.33 -0.41 -12.91
C HIS A 255 5.40 -0.09 -11.85
N GLY A 256 5.07 0.70 -10.85
CA GLY A 256 6.02 1.04 -9.79
C GLY A 256 5.65 2.26 -8.97
N GLU A 257 6.45 2.49 -7.94
CA GLU A 257 6.23 3.47 -6.88
C GLU A 257 6.12 4.91 -7.41
N LYS A 258 6.80 5.24 -8.51
CA LYS A 258 6.68 6.58 -9.13
C LYS A 258 5.25 6.87 -9.58
N LEU A 259 4.62 5.94 -10.33
CA LEU A 259 3.24 6.07 -10.79
C LEU A 259 2.28 6.19 -9.60
N TRP A 260 2.48 5.35 -8.61
CA TRP A 260 1.59 5.27 -7.45
C TRP A 260 1.69 6.50 -6.56
N ARG A 261 2.91 6.99 -6.30
CA ARG A 261 3.16 8.24 -5.57
C ARG A 261 2.50 9.43 -6.25
N GLU A 262 2.70 9.58 -7.57
CA GLU A 262 2.12 10.69 -8.34
C GLU A 262 0.59 10.64 -8.42
N GLY A 263 0.00 9.44 -8.35
CA GLY A 263 -1.45 9.22 -8.34
C GLY A 263 -2.13 9.39 -6.98
N PHE A 264 -1.37 9.22 -5.87
CA PHE A 264 -1.91 9.11 -4.51
C PHE A 264 -2.72 10.33 -4.08
N ALA A 265 -2.21 11.55 -4.27
CA ALA A 265 -2.91 12.78 -3.89
C ALA A 265 -4.30 12.89 -4.51
N LYS A 266 -4.43 12.61 -5.82
CA LYS A 266 -5.71 12.67 -6.53
C LYS A 266 -6.69 11.60 -6.06
N ALA A 267 -6.19 10.42 -5.73
CA ALA A 267 -7.01 9.33 -5.22
C ALA A 267 -7.55 9.66 -3.83
N VAL A 268 -6.70 10.15 -2.92
CA VAL A 268 -7.11 10.54 -1.57
C VAL A 268 -8.16 11.64 -1.60
N LEU A 269 -7.93 12.72 -2.37
CA LEU A 269 -8.90 13.81 -2.51
C LEU A 269 -10.25 13.35 -3.06
N TRP A 270 -10.26 12.35 -3.92
CA TRP A 270 -11.51 11.82 -4.46
C TRP A 270 -12.18 10.84 -3.49
N LEU A 271 -11.41 10.04 -2.75
CA LEU A 271 -11.95 9.04 -1.83
C LEU A 271 -12.50 9.66 -0.55
N LEU A 272 -11.85 10.66 0.02
CA LEU A 272 -12.27 11.31 1.28
C LEU A 272 -13.43 12.28 1.07
#